data_27ee2dd06af39fdc7d40450dd0852269
#
_entry.id   27ee2dd06af39fdc7d40450dd0852269
#
_cell.length_a   1.000
_cell.length_b   1.000
_cell.length_c   1.000
_cell.angle_alpha   90.00
_cell.angle_beta   90.00
_cell.angle_gamma   90.00
#
_symmetry.space_group_name_H-M   'P 1'
#
loop_
_entity.id
_entity.type
_entity.pdbx_description
1 polymer ?
#
loop_
_entity_poly.entity_id
_entity_poly.type
_entity_poly.pdbx_seq_one_letter_code
_entity_poly.pdbx_strand_id
1 'polypeptide(L)'
;MLKGIPKILSPELLKVLCEMGHSDRIVIADGNFPAESMGKDAIVIRCDGHGVPEILDAILKLFPLDTYVEHPVNLMEVMPGDNVETPIWDTYKEIVSKHDERGEKADRKSVV
;
A
#
# COMPACT_ATOMS: atom_id res chain seq x y z
N MET A 1 -4.41 9.32 23.66
CA MET A 1 -3.56 8.19 23.23
C MET A 1 -4.42 6.99 22.88
N LEU A 2 -4.15 6.34 21.77
CA LEU A 2 -4.85 5.14 21.32
C LEU A 2 -3.96 3.91 21.49
N LYS A 3 -4.55 2.79 21.91
CA LYS A 3 -3.85 1.52 22.01
C LYS A 3 -3.93 0.77 20.68
N GLY A 4 -2.90 -0.01 20.38
CA GLY A 4 -2.90 -0.89 19.21
C GLY A 4 -2.64 -0.20 17.88
N ILE A 5 -2.39 1.10 17.88
CA ILE A 5 -2.09 1.84 16.67
C ILE A 5 -0.58 1.83 16.41
N PRO A 6 -0.11 1.36 15.26
CA PRO A 6 1.30 1.45 14.92
C PRO A 6 1.79 2.89 14.93
N LYS A 7 2.93 3.13 15.56
CA LYS A 7 3.48 4.49 15.71
C LYS A 7 3.85 5.16 14.39
N ILE A 8 4.13 4.36 13.37
CA ILE A 8 4.44 4.87 12.03
C ILE A 8 3.25 5.57 11.37
N LEU A 9 2.04 5.25 11.78
CA LEU A 9 0.83 5.86 11.23
C LEU A 9 0.60 7.23 11.87
N SER A 10 0.80 8.29 11.07
CA SER A 10 0.57 9.65 11.51
C SER A 10 -0.93 9.92 11.73
N PRO A 11 -1.30 10.95 12.51
CA PRO A 11 -2.69 11.35 12.62
C PRO A 11 -3.35 11.66 11.28
N GLU A 12 -2.62 12.28 10.36
CA GLU A 12 -3.10 12.58 9.01
C GLU A 12 -3.43 11.31 8.24
N LEU A 13 -2.54 10.32 8.29
CA LEU A 13 -2.74 9.04 7.62
C LEU A 13 -3.90 8.28 8.24
N LEU A 14 -4.00 8.26 9.55
CA LEU A 14 -5.12 7.63 10.26
C LEU A 14 -6.45 8.24 9.86
N LYS A 15 -6.51 9.56 9.76
CA LYS A 15 -7.71 10.28 9.33
C LYS A 15 -8.14 9.82 7.94
N VAL A 16 -7.21 9.76 7.00
CA VAL A 16 -7.49 9.33 5.63
C VAL A 16 -7.97 7.88 5.59
N LEU A 17 -7.31 6.99 6.33
CA LEU A 17 -7.72 5.58 6.38
C LEU A 17 -9.13 5.43 6.95
N CYS A 18 -9.49 6.23 7.95
CA CYS A 18 -10.84 6.23 8.50
C CYS A 18 -11.90 6.74 7.52
N GLU A 19 -11.53 7.64 6.63
CA GLU A 19 -12.44 8.23 5.66
C GLU A 19 -12.60 7.39 4.39
N MET A 20 -11.67 6.48 4.10
CA MET A 20 -11.72 5.64 2.92
C MET A 20 -12.88 4.64 2.96
N GLY A 21 -13.56 4.52 1.84
CA GLY A 21 -14.63 3.56 1.66
C GLY A 21 -14.40 2.69 0.43
N HIS A 22 -15.45 2.03 -0.02
CA HIS A 22 -15.41 1.21 -1.23
C HIS A 22 -14.92 2.00 -2.43
N SER A 23 -14.07 1.38 -3.23
CA SER A 23 -13.48 1.94 -4.44
C SER A 23 -12.46 3.04 -4.21
N ASP A 24 -12.28 3.50 -2.99
CA ASP A 24 -11.19 4.42 -2.69
C ASP A 24 -9.87 3.67 -2.76
N ARG A 25 -8.81 4.37 -3.16
CA ARG A 25 -7.51 3.78 -3.40
C ARG A 25 -6.43 4.52 -2.64
N ILE A 26 -5.43 3.77 -2.20
CA ILE A 26 -4.22 4.31 -1.61
C ILE A 26 -3.01 3.80 -2.40
N VAL A 27 -2.08 4.70 -2.68
CA VAL A 27 -0.81 4.38 -3.34
C VAL A 27 0.30 4.51 -2.31
N ILE A 28 1.06 3.45 -2.15
CA ILE A 28 2.26 3.47 -1.31
C ILE A 28 3.46 3.44 -2.26
N ALA A 29 4.30 4.45 -2.16
CA ALA A 29 5.40 4.63 -3.10
C ALA A 29 6.69 5.03 -2.39
N ASP A 30 7.82 4.78 -3.05
CA ASP A 30 9.13 5.13 -2.51
C ASP A 30 9.50 6.60 -2.80
N GLY A 31 10.68 7.00 -2.35
CA GLY A 31 11.16 8.37 -2.48
C GLY A 31 11.43 8.83 -3.91
N ASN A 32 11.48 7.91 -4.87
CA ASN A 32 11.67 8.24 -6.28
C ASN A 32 10.35 8.53 -7.00
N PHE A 33 9.23 8.22 -6.37
CA PHE A 33 7.92 8.47 -6.96
C PHE A 33 7.58 9.97 -6.88
N PRO A 34 7.15 10.60 -8.00
CA PRO A 34 6.84 12.02 -8.02
C PRO A 34 5.45 12.32 -7.42
N ALA A 35 5.32 12.10 -6.11
CA ALA A 35 4.03 12.16 -5.43
C ALA A 35 3.36 13.53 -5.52
N GLU A 36 4.12 14.60 -5.39
CA GLU A 36 3.56 15.95 -5.39
C GLU A 36 2.98 16.34 -6.77
N SER A 37 3.64 15.94 -7.86
CA SER A 37 3.15 16.25 -9.19
C SER A 37 2.04 15.31 -9.65
N MET A 38 2.19 14.02 -9.40
CA MET A 38 1.17 13.03 -9.80
C MET A 38 -0.05 13.03 -8.89
N GLY A 39 0.14 13.38 -7.64
CA GLY A 39 -0.93 13.43 -6.64
C GLY A 39 -1.51 14.83 -6.40
N LYS A 40 -1.35 15.75 -7.33
CA LYS A 40 -1.82 17.14 -7.12
C LYS A 40 -3.33 17.26 -6.88
N ASP A 41 -4.10 16.31 -7.38
CA ASP A 41 -5.55 16.23 -7.16
C ASP A 41 -5.93 15.19 -6.09
N ALA A 42 -4.95 14.69 -5.36
CA ALA A 42 -5.11 13.70 -4.31
C ALA A 42 -4.51 14.21 -3.01
N ILE A 43 -4.76 13.46 -1.94
CA ILE A 43 -4.14 13.74 -0.64
C ILE A 43 -2.77 13.06 -0.64
N VAL A 44 -1.72 13.85 -0.47
CA VAL A 44 -0.34 13.34 -0.38
C VAL A 44 0.11 13.39 1.07
N ILE A 45 0.53 12.25 1.59
CA ILE A 45 1.05 12.13 2.95
C ILE A 45 2.46 11.55 2.88
N ARG A 46 3.41 12.25 3.46
CA ARG A 46 4.80 11.83 3.46
C ARG A 46 5.09 10.95 4.67
N CYS A 47 5.81 9.87 4.42
CA CYS A 47 6.30 8.96 5.47
C CYS A 47 7.82 8.84 5.37
N ASP A 48 8.50 9.96 5.37
CA ASP A 48 9.95 10.02 5.21
C ASP A 48 10.65 9.19 6.30
N GLY A 49 11.70 8.48 5.89
CA GLY A 49 12.47 7.64 6.80
C GLY A 49 11.92 6.23 7.03
N HIS A 50 10.80 5.88 6.37
CA HIS A 50 10.18 4.56 6.49
C HIS A 50 10.10 3.88 5.13
N GLY A 51 10.32 2.57 5.11
CA GLY A 51 10.22 1.76 3.90
C GLY A 51 8.77 1.34 3.59
N VAL A 52 8.52 1.02 2.32
CA VAL A 52 7.18 0.59 1.88
C VAL A 52 6.69 -0.66 2.62
N PRO A 53 7.50 -1.72 2.83
CA PRO A 53 7.02 -2.89 3.57
C PRO A 53 6.53 -2.56 4.97
N GLU A 54 7.24 -1.70 5.67
CA GLU A 54 6.90 -1.27 7.03
C GLU A 54 5.57 -0.51 7.05
N ILE A 55 5.39 0.40 6.10
CA ILE A 55 4.16 1.18 5.96
C ILE A 55 2.98 0.28 5.58
N LEU A 56 3.19 -0.63 4.63
CA LEU A 56 2.16 -1.57 4.19
C LEU A 56 1.67 -2.46 5.34
N ASP A 57 2.59 -3.01 6.11
CA ASP A 57 2.25 -3.86 7.26
C ASP A 57 1.43 -3.07 8.30
N ALA A 58 1.84 -1.85 8.60
CA ALA A 58 1.16 -0.99 9.55
C ALA A 58 -0.27 -0.65 9.10
N ILE A 59 -0.45 -0.32 7.83
CA ILE A 59 -1.76 -0.01 7.26
C ILE A 59 -2.68 -1.24 7.30
N LEU A 60 -2.20 -2.39 6.85
CA LEU A 60 -3.01 -3.62 6.79
C LEU A 60 -3.36 -4.16 8.17
N LYS A 61 -2.63 -3.79 9.20
CA LYS A 61 -2.98 -4.15 10.57
C LYS A 61 -4.33 -3.56 10.99
N LEU A 62 -4.68 -2.39 10.47
CA LEU A 62 -5.90 -1.67 10.83
C LEU A 62 -6.93 -1.61 9.70
N PHE A 63 -6.49 -1.81 8.45
CA PHE A 63 -7.27 -1.52 7.26
C PHE A 63 -7.53 -2.81 6.48
N PRO A 64 -8.77 -3.30 6.46
CA PRO A 64 -9.09 -4.51 5.70
C PRO A 64 -9.09 -4.21 4.19
N LEU A 65 -8.68 -5.20 3.42
CA LEU A 65 -8.78 -5.13 1.97
C LEU A 65 -10.22 -5.28 1.51
N ASP A 66 -10.56 -4.63 0.40
CA ASP A 66 -11.90 -4.64 -0.14
C ASP A 66 -12.29 -6.06 -0.58
N THR A 67 -13.37 -6.59 -0.01
CA THR A 67 -13.86 -7.93 -0.31
C THR A 67 -14.69 -8.00 -1.60
N TYR A 68 -15.11 -6.86 -2.13
CA TYR A 68 -15.88 -6.79 -3.37
C TYR A 68 -15.00 -6.77 -4.62
N VAL A 69 -13.70 -6.67 -4.44
CA VAL A 69 -12.71 -6.65 -5.51
C VAL A 69 -11.89 -7.93 -5.48
N GLU A 70 -11.71 -8.58 -6.62
CA GLU A 70 -10.97 -9.84 -6.71
C GLU A 70 -9.50 -9.67 -6.35
N HIS A 71 -8.89 -8.58 -6.81
CA HIS A 71 -7.48 -8.26 -6.55
C HIS A 71 -7.34 -6.85 -5.96
N PRO A 72 -7.53 -6.67 -4.65
CA PRO A 72 -7.48 -5.35 -4.03
C PRO A 72 -6.06 -4.76 -3.94
N VAL A 73 -5.02 -5.58 -4.10
CA VAL A 73 -3.62 -5.13 -4.10
C VAL A 73 -3.07 -5.21 -5.50
N ASN A 74 -2.45 -4.13 -5.97
CA ASN A 74 -1.87 -4.05 -7.31
C ASN A 74 -0.42 -3.58 -7.22
N LEU A 75 0.45 -4.24 -7.98
CA LEU A 75 1.85 -3.86 -8.15
C LEU A 75 2.08 -3.37 -9.56
N MET A 76 3.05 -2.48 -9.74
CA MET A 76 3.46 -2.06 -11.08
C MET A 76 4.15 -3.21 -11.79
N GLU A 77 3.78 -3.43 -13.04
CA GLU A 77 4.43 -4.44 -13.87
C GLU A 77 5.81 -3.95 -14.30
N VAL A 78 6.78 -4.88 -14.34
CA VAL A 78 8.10 -4.58 -14.89
C VAL A 78 7.97 -4.30 -16.38
N MET A 79 8.61 -3.23 -16.85
CA MET A 79 8.60 -2.85 -18.25
C MET A 79 9.20 -3.96 -19.12
N PRO A 80 8.63 -4.25 -20.30
CA PRO A 80 9.21 -5.22 -21.22
C PRO A 80 10.65 -4.85 -21.58
N GLY A 81 11.56 -5.82 -21.47
CA GLY A 81 12.97 -5.62 -21.74
C GLY A 81 13.82 -5.20 -20.56
N ASP A 82 13.23 -4.84 -19.44
CA ASP A 82 13.98 -4.56 -18.23
C ASP A 82 14.32 -5.85 -17.49
N ASN A 83 15.60 -6.02 -17.17
CA ASN A 83 16.11 -7.15 -16.39
C ASN A 83 16.26 -6.71 -14.93
N VAL A 84 15.14 -6.40 -14.29
CA VAL A 84 15.13 -6.02 -12.87
C VAL A 84 14.62 -7.16 -12.01
N GLU A 85 15.32 -7.43 -10.92
CA GLU A 85 14.85 -8.33 -9.88
C GLU A 85 13.92 -7.54 -8.95
N THR A 86 12.87 -8.21 -8.50
CA THR A 86 11.86 -7.59 -7.64
C THR A 86 11.67 -8.40 -6.36
N PRO A 87 12.73 -8.63 -5.55
CA PRO A 87 12.61 -9.44 -4.33
C PRO A 87 11.68 -8.82 -3.30
N ILE A 88 11.52 -7.51 -3.32
CA ILE A 88 10.63 -6.79 -2.42
C ILE A 88 9.16 -7.17 -2.64
N TRP A 89 8.79 -7.62 -3.84
CA TRP A 89 7.42 -8.08 -4.10
C TRP A 89 7.08 -9.34 -3.31
N ASP A 90 8.05 -10.20 -3.05
CA ASP A 90 7.83 -11.37 -2.20
C ASP A 90 7.53 -10.94 -0.77
N THR A 91 8.19 -9.89 -0.30
CA THR A 91 7.91 -9.29 1.01
C THR A 91 6.48 -8.73 1.05
N TYR A 92 6.03 -8.05 0.00
CA TYR A 92 4.66 -7.53 -0.08
C TYR A 92 3.63 -8.66 -0.05
N LYS A 93 3.87 -9.75 -0.77
CA LYS A 93 3.00 -10.93 -0.78
C LYS A 93 2.89 -11.57 0.60
N GLU A 94 4.02 -11.69 1.32
CA GLU A 94 4.03 -12.20 2.68
C GLU A 94 3.20 -11.33 3.62
N ILE A 95 3.35 -10.01 3.52
CA ILE A 95 2.60 -9.06 4.35
C ILE A 95 1.11 -9.15 4.05
N VAL A 96 0.72 -9.17 2.78
CA VAL A 96 -0.68 -9.30 2.38
C VAL A 96 -1.27 -10.63 2.86
N SER A 97 -0.54 -11.72 2.71
CA SER A 97 -0.98 -13.05 3.15
C SER A 97 -1.19 -13.12 4.65
N LYS A 98 -0.43 -12.38 5.41
CA LYS A 98 -0.54 -12.30 6.87
C LYS A 98 -1.84 -11.61 7.31
N HIS A 99 -2.33 -10.65 6.53
CA HIS A 99 -3.47 -9.80 6.89
C HIS A 99 -4.76 -10.09 6.13
N ASP A 100 -4.73 -10.90 5.07
CA ASP A 100 -5.90 -11.20 4.24
C ASP A 100 -6.07 -12.71 4.06
N GLU A 101 -7.30 -13.19 4.22
CA GLU A 101 -7.63 -14.60 4.09
C GLU A 101 -7.36 -15.16 2.69
N ARG A 102 -7.43 -14.34 1.66
CA ARG A 102 -7.15 -14.73 0.28
C ARG A 102 -5.66 -14.96 0.03
N GLY A 103 -4.80 -14.48 0.93
CA GLY A 103 -3.37 -14.62 0.83
C GLY A 103 -2.83 -13.99 -0.46
N GLU A 104 -1.97 -14.72 -1.17
CA GLU A 104 -1.35 -14.22 -2.41
C GLU A 104 -2.36 -13.92 -3.52
N LYS A 105 -3.55 -14.48 -3.46
CA LYS A 105 -4.60 -14.24 -4.46
C LYS A 105 -5.14 -12.82 -4.42
N ALA A 106 -4.94 -12.10 -3.31
CA ALA A 106 -5.34 -10.69 -3.20
C ALA A 106 -4.45 -9.77 -4.05
N ASP A 107 -3.28 -10.25 -4.44
CA ASP A 107 -2.28 -9.48 -5.17
C ASP A 107 -2.43 -9.64 -6.68
N ARG A 108 -2.20 -8.54 -7.39
CA ARG A 108 -2.22 -8.52 -8.85
C ARG A 108 -1.12 -7.62 -9.39
N LYS A 109 -0.38 -8.13 -10.35
CA LYS A 109 0.54 -7.30 -11.13
C LYS A 109 -0.28 -6.51 -12.13
N SER A 110 -0.09 -5.22 -12.19
CA SER A 110 -0.80 -4.37 -13.13
C SER A 110 0.13 -3.39 -13.82
N VAL A 111 -0.22 -3.06 -15.06
CA VAL A 111 0.40 -1.96 -15.78
C VAL A 111 -0.30 -0.68 -15.34
N VAL A 112 0.47 0.28 -14.93
CA VAL A 112 -0.06 1.59 -14.53
C VAL A 112 0.53 2.68 -15.42
#